data_5f4d77eedf547752c339539c2b40162a
#
_entry.id   5f4d77eedf547752c339539c2b40162a
#
_cell.length_a   1.000
_cell.length_b   1.000
_cell.length_c   1.000
_cell.angle_alpha   90.00
_cell.angle_beta   90.00
_cell.angle_gamma   90.00
#
_symmetry.space_group_name_H-M   'P 1'
#
loop_
_entity.id
_entity.type
_entity.pdbx_description
1 polymer ?
#
loop_
_entity_poly.entity_id
_entity_poly.type
_entity_poly.pdbx_seq_one_letter_code
_entity_poly.pdbx_strand_id
1 'polypeptide(L)'
;MNGLEPWEGNAIPTFVVAFAQRLITILLFAIVLRAVISWFPINPRSPWVVVLNDITEPILAPLRRVVPQLGMIDITPMVAMIVLLVIQRALAAA
;
A
#
# COMPACT_ATOMS: atom_id res chain seq x y z
N MET A 1 29.67 17.72 11.69
CA MET A 1 29.19 17.84 11.25
C MET A 1 28.75 18.01 11.56
N ASN A 2 28.96 18.17 12.17
CA ASN A 2 28.39 17.87 11.75
C ASN A 2 28.04 18.38 10.73
N GLY A 3 28.26 18.66 10.15
CA GLY A 3 27.73 19.05 8.92
C GLY A 3 26.30 18.69 8.73
N LEU A 4 25.61 18.44 9.80
CA LEU A 4 24.22 18.07 9.76
C LEU A 4 23.36 19.31 9.59
N GLU A 5 22.52 19.27 8.56
CA GLU A 5 21.47 20.24 8.42
C GLU A 5 20.44 20.02 9.52
N PRO A 6 19.70 21.07 9.94
CA PRO A 6 18.68 20.90 10.98
C PRO A 6 17.68 19.79 10.67
N TRP A 7 17.32 19.63 9.39
CA TRP A 7 16.39 18.58 9.00
C TRP A 7 17.01 17.19 9.11
N GLU A 8 18.33 17.09 8.98
CA GLU A 8 19.00 15.79 9.12
C GLU A 8 18.99 15.32 10.57
N GLY A 9 19.03 16.24 11.52
CA GLY A 9 18.92 15.88 12.92
C GLY A 9 17.56 15.31 13.27
N ASN A 10 16.55 15.63 12.44
CA ASN A 10 15.20 15.12 12.60
C ASN A 10 14.88 14.07 11.55
N ALA A 11 15.88 13.62 10.80
CA ALA A 11 15.67 12.63 9.75
C ALA A 11 15.18 11.32 10.35
N ILE A 12 14.36 10.64 9.58
CA ILE A 12 13.83 9.34 9.97
C ILE A 12 14.97 8.34 10.02
N PRO A 13 15.12 7.60 11.14
CA PRO A 13 16.17 6.59 11.22
C PRO A 13 16.06 5.56 10.09
N THR A 14 17.22 5.03 9.70
CA THR A 14 17.29 4.07 8.60
C THR A 14 16.39 2.85 8.83
N PHE A 15 16.32 2.37 10.09
CA PHE A 15 15.50 1.19 10.36
C PHE A 15 13.99 1.48 10.19
N VAL A 16 13.57 2.72 10.43
CA VAL A 16 12.17 3.11 10.23
C VAL A 16 11.86 3.14 8.73
N VAL A 17 12.77 3.69 7.93
CA VAL A 17 12.60 3.70 6.47
C VAL A 17 12.57 2.27 5.94
N ALA A 18 13.47 1.42 6.40
CA ALA A 18 13.49 0.02 5.98
C ALA A 18 12.20 -0.69 6.37
N PHE A 19 11.71 -0.44 7.58
CA PHE A 19 10.45 -1.02 8.04
C PHE A 19 9.29 -0.56 7.14
N ALA A 20 9.23 0.73 6.84
CA ALA A 20 8.17 1.28 5.99
C ALA A 20 8.23 0.67 4.59
N GLN A 21 9.43 0.53 4.03
CA GLN A 21 9.59 -0.06 2.71
C GLN A 21 9.10 -1.51 2.67
N ARG A 22 9.44 -2.28 3.70
CA ARG A 22 8.99 -3.67 3.78
C ARG A 22 7.48 -3.76 3.96
N LEU A 23 6.92 -2.88 4.78
CA LEU A 23 5.48 -2.83 4.98
C LEU A 23 4.77 -2.52 3.66
N ILE A 24 5.27 -1.54 2.91
CA ILE A 24 4.71 -1.18 1.62
C ILE A 24 4.80 -2.36 0.65
N THR A 25 5.92 -3.07 0.64
CA THR A 25 6.08 -4.25 -0.22
C THR A 25 5.04 -5.31 0.11
N ILE A 26 4.84 -5.59 1.40
CA ILE A 26 3.84 -6.55 1.83
C ILE A 26 2.44 -6.11 1.40
N LEU A 27 2.14 -4.83 1.56
CA LEU A 27 0.84 -4.30 1.16
C LEU A 27 0.64 -4.37 -0.34
N LEU A 28 1.69 -4.12 -1.13
CA LEU A 28 1.62 -4.24 -2.58
C LEU A 28 1.27 -5.67 -2.98
N PHE A 29 1.95 -6.66 -2.40
CA PHE A 29 1.64 -8.06 -2.67
C PHE A 29 0.22 -8.41 -2.23
N ALA A 30 -0.21 -7.90 -1.09
CA ALA A 30 -1.55 -8.15 -0.59
C ALA A 30 -2.61 -7.59 -1.54
N ILE A 31 -2.40 -6.39 -2.05
CA ILE A 31 -3.34 -5.75 -2.97
C ILE A 31 -3.37 -6.50 -4.30
N VAL A 32 -2.22 -6.92 -4.82
CA VAL A 32 -2.16 -7.70 -6.04
C VAL A 32 -2.90 -9.02 -5.86
N LEU A 33 -2.67 -9.69 -4.74
CA LEU A 33 -3.33 -10.95 -4.46
C LEU A 33 -4.84 -10.75 -4.34
N ARG A 34 -5.27 -9.68 -3.69
CA ARG A 34 -6.68 -9.35 -3.58
C ARG A 34 -7.31 -9.13 -4.95
N ALA A 35 -6.60 -8.43 -5.83
CA ALA A 35 -7.09 -8.18 -7.19
C ALA A 35 -7.21 -9.49 -7.98
N VAL A 36 -6.21 -10.36 -7.86
CA VAL A 36 -6.23 -11.66 -8.54
C VAL A 36 -7.37 -12.52 -8.04
N ILE A 37 -7.58 -12.55 -6.72
CA ILE A 37 -8.65 -13.33 -6.12
C ILE A 37 -10.01 -12.87 -6.62
N SER A 38 -10.18 -11.59 -6.89
CA SER A 38 -11.46 -11.07 -7.35
C SER A 38 -11.87 -11.63 -8.71
N TRP A 39 -10.91 -12.22 -9.44
CA TRP A 39 -11.20 -12.83 -10.73
C TRP A 39 -11.65 -14.28 -10.60
N PHE A 40 -11.56 -14.87 -9.41
CA PHE A 40 -11.88 -16.27 -9.18
C PHE A 40 -13.06 -16.40 -8.23
N PRO A 41 -13.88 -17.45 -8.37
CA PRO A 41 -15.01 -17.67 -7.47
C PRO A 41 -14.57 -18.25 -6.13
N ILE A 42 -13.79 -17.47 -5.37
CA ILE A 42 -13.28 -17.90 -4.09
C ILE A 42 -14.25 -17.46 -3.00
N ASN A 43 -14.46 -18.34 -2.01
CA ASN A 43 -15.36 -18.06 -0.91
C ASN A 43 -14.86 -16.85 -0.11
N PRO A 44 -15.62 -15.75 -0.08
CA PRO A 44 -15.20 -14.54 0.63
C PRO A 44 -15.15 -14.72 2.14
N ARG A 45 -15.69 -15.83 2.66
CA ARG A 45 -15.67 -16.12 4.10
C ARG A 45 -14.46 -16.95 4.52
N SER A 46 -13.62 -17.37 3.56
CA SER A 46 -12.40 -18.09 3.90
C SER A 46 -11.54 -17.22 4.82
N PRO A 47 -10.97 -17.80 5.89
CA PRO A 47 -10.22 -16.98 6.86
C PRO A 47 -9.08 -16.19 6.24
N TRP A 48 -8.36 -16.75 5.27
CA TRP A 48 -7.26 -16.05 4.65
C TRP A 48 -7.72 -14.90 3.75
N VAL A 49 -8.89 -15.03 3.15
CA VAL A 49 -9.48 -13.95 2.36
C VAL A 49 -9.91 -12.81 3.26
N VAL A 50 -10.50 -13.13 4.41
CA VAL A 50 -10.89 -12.12 5.40
C VAL A 50 -9.68 -11.36 5.90
N VAL A 51 -8.61 -12.07 6.24
CA VAL A 51 -7.38 -11.43 6.70
C VAL A 51 -6.81 -10.54 5.61
N LEU A 52 -6.77 -11.01 4.38
CA LEU A 52 -6.28 -10.23 3.26
C LEU A 52 -7.07 -8.95 3.07
N ASN A 53 -8.39 -9.04 3.13
CA ASN A 53 -9.25 -7.87 3.03
C ASN A 53 -9.02 -6.90 4.17
N ASP A 54 -8.88 -7.41 5.39
CA ASP A 54 -8.67 -6.56 6.57
C ASP A 54 -7.33 -5.83 6.51
N ILE A 55 -6.31 -6.45 5.93
CA ILE A 55 -5.00 -5.82 5.79
C ILE A 55 -5.04 -4.70 4.75
N THR A 56 -5.76 -4.90 3.66
CA THR A 56 -5.78 -3.95 2.54
C THR A 56 -6.84 -2.87 2.69
N GLU A 57 -7.87 -3.09 3.46
CA GLU A 57 -8.99 -2.15 3.57
C GLU A 57 -8.59 -0.78 4.11
N PRO A 58 -7.68 -0.65 5.09
CA PRO A 58 -7.28 0.68 5.58
C PRO A 58 -6.71 1.58 4.48
N ILE A 59 -6.16 0.97 3.42
CA ILE A 59 -5.62 1.72 2.30
C ILE A 59 -6.68 1.91 1.22
N LEU A 60 -7.43 0.87 0.92
CA LEU A 60 -8.38 0.89 -0.19
C LEU A 60 -9.65 1.69 0.13
N ALA A 61 -10.11 1.67 1.37
CA ALA A 61 -11.34 2.36 1.71
C ALA A 61 -11.26 3.88 1.51
N PRO A 62 -10.22 4.57 2.01
CA PRO A 62 -10.09 6.00 1.74
C PRO A 62 -9.96 6.32 0.27
N LEU A 63 -9.21 5.49 -0.48
CA LEU A 63 -9.03 5.71 -1.90
C LEU A 63 -10.31 5.52 -2.67
N ARG A 64 -11.14 4.56 -2.24
CA ARG A 64 -12.41 4.29 -2.91
C ARG A 64 -13.34 5.49 -2.83
N ARG A 65 -13.17 6.33 -1.82
CA ARG A 65 -14.00 7.53 -1.66
C ARG A 65 -13.65 8.62 -2.65
N VAL A 66 -12.39 8.69 -3.09
CA VAL A 66 -11.92 9.75 -3.98
C VAL A 66 -11.76 9.27 -5.42
N VAL A 67 -11.65 7.97 -5.64
CA VAL A 67 -11.51 7.42 -6.98
C VAL A 67 -12.89 7.23 -7.59
N PRO A 68 -13.18 7.83 -8.75
CA PRO A 68 -14.46 7.62 -9.40
C PRO A 68 -14.56 6.22 -9.96
N GLN A 69 -15.71 5.61 -9.82
CA GLN A 69 -15.94 4.31 -10.43
C GLN A 69 -16.28 4.52 -11.90
N LEU A 70 -15.59 3.79 -12.75
CA LEU A 70 -15.81 3.84 -14.18
C LEU A 70 -16.68 2.66 -14.59
N GLY A 71 -17.99 2.85 -14.45
CA GLY A 71 -18.93 1.79 -14.75
C GLY A 71 -18.83 0.66 -13.76
N MET A 72 -18.62 -0.54 -14.27
CA MET A 72 -18.50 -1.75 -13.44
C MET A 72 -17.07 -2.05 -13.04
N ILE A 73 -16.12 -1.24 -13.49
CA ILE A 73 -14.71 -1.48 -13.23
C ILE A 73 -14.28 -0.69 -11.99
N ASP A 74 -13.75 -1.41 -11.01
CA ASP A 74 -13.20 -0.82 -9.80
C ASP A 74 -11.69 -0.68 -9.99
N ILE A 75 -11.20 0.54 -10.14
CA ILE A 75 -9.78 0.82 -10.34
C ILE A 75 -9.07 1.17 -9.03
N THR A 76 -9.76 1.08 -7.90
CA THR A 76 -9.18 1.43 -6.60
C THR A 76 -7.90 0.64 -6.30
N PRO A 77 -7.85 -0.69 -6.50
CA PRO A 77 -6.59 -1.42 -6.27
C PRO A 77 -5.44 -0.93 -7.14
N MET A 78 -5.72 -0.57 -8.38
CA MET A 78 -4.68 -0.07 -9.29
C MET A 78 -4.14 1.27 -8.79
N VAL A 79 -5.03 2.18 -8.37
CA VAL A 79 -4.63 3.47 -7.84
C VAL A 79 -3.82 3.29 -6.55
N ALA A 80 -4.25 2.36 -5.69
CA ALA A 80 -3.53 2.06 -4.47
C ALA A 80 -2.11 1.59 -4.76
N MET A 81 -1.95 0.72 -5.74
CA MET A 81 -0.62 0.23 -6.13
C MET A 81 0.27 1.37 -6.62
N ILE A 82 -0.29 2.26 -7.43
CA ILE A 82 0.47 3.42 -7.94
C ILE A 82 0.91 4.31 -6.80
N VAL A 83 0.00 4.61 -5.87
CA VAL A 83 0.32 5.46 -4.71
C VAL A 83 1.42 4.82 -3.87
N LEU A 84 1.30 3.53 -3.59
CA LEU A 84 2.30 2.83 -2.80
C LEU A 84 3.65 2.77 -3.49
N LEU A 85 3.67 2.59 -4.81
CA LEU A 85 4.92 2.58 -5.57
C LEU A 85 5.57 3.95 -5.55
N VAL A 86 4.80 5.03 -5.65
CA VAL A 86 5.35 6.38 -5.56
C VAL A 86 5.96 6.61 -4.18
N ILE A 87 5.26 6.21 -3.12
CA ILE A 87 5.77 6.34 -1.76
C ILE A 87 7.05 5.52 -1.59
N GLN A 88 7.06 4.29 -2.12
CA GLN A 88 8.23 3.43 -2.01
C GLN A 88 9.44 4.05 -2.70
N ARG A 89 9.24 4.66 -3.86
CA ARG A 89 10.32 5.34 -4.57
C ARG A 89 10.82 6.56 -3.79
N ALA A 90 9.89 7.30 -3.19
CA ALA A 90 10.28 8.44 -2.37
C ALA A 90 11.11 8.00 -1.17
N LEU A 91 10.74 6.89 -0.54
CA LEU A 91 11.50 6.35 0.58
C LEU A 91 12.87 5.86 0.15
N ALA A 92 12.97 5.28 -1.04
CA ALA A 92 14.25 4.80 -1.56
C ALA A 92 15.19 5.97 -1.87
N ALA A 93 14.65 7.13 -2.21
CA ALA A 93 15.43 8.33 -2.50
C ALA A 93 15.81 9.11 -1.24
N ALA A 94 15.19 8.79 -0.13
CA ALA A 94 15.42 9.51 1.13
C ALA A 94 16.77 9.17 1.79
#